data_affd2ff6ffe2ff1d2a75f1ac67769f7f
#
_entry.id   affd2ff6ffe2ff1d2a75f1ac67769f7f
#
_cell.length_a   1.000
_cell.length_b   1.000
_cell.length_c   1.000
_cell.angle_alpha   90.00
_cell.angle_beta   90.00
_cell.angle_gamma   90.00
#
_symmetry.space_group_name_H-M   'P 1'
#
loop_
_entity.id
_entity.type
_entity.pdbx_description
1 polymer ?
#
loop_
_entity_poly.entity_id
_entity_poly.type
_entity_poly.pdbx_seq_one_letter_code
_entity_poly.pdbx_strand_id
1 'polypeptide(L)'
;MYSYSDISLRKLKEDLDNTIEECKVLVSNIKSSENIDLSNFNELESTIYDLSGRIAFMGDVHQDEKIRDFGNEADSKIQNLALEIFKDQDLYKKFKEIRTSNLDEESRTFYKDLEIDFKDAGHGLSDEKKDRLTEIEKKLIDLGISFSENIAKDKTEVLFLEDELKGLSQNELKNLRKNNDSFVITMAYPDINAVMENCSVRTTREIVWKAFNNRAVKENSPILEEAVHLRNEKALLFGFKTWAEYRLQNRMAKSPKNVVSMYESLIPKLQKAAEVEKNELAIDNIEVTDIAPWDIRYFISKERSKVSSIENSELKKFFYIHDVKTEMFKVCEEVFDL
;
A
#
# COMPACT_ATOMS: atom_id res chain seq x y z
N MET A 1 -21.91 -16.14 -1.49
CA MET A 1 -20.80 -15.69 -0.62
C MET A 1 -19.68 -16.70 -0.70
N TYR A 2 -18.45 -16.29 -0.97
CA TYR A 2 -17.29 -17.19 -1.06
C TYR A 2 -16.94 -17.71 0.33
N SER A 3 -16.79 -19.05 0.47
CA SER A 3 -16.42 -19.66 1.76
C SER A 3 -14.91 -19.84 1.85
N TYR A 4 -14.30 -19.21 2.83
CA TYR A 4 -12.88 -19.34 3.14
C TYR A 4 -12.57 -20.54 4.07
N SER A 5 -13.60 -21.32 4.50
CA SER A 5 -13.41 -22.44 5.44
C SER A 5 -12.70 -23.65 4.84
N ASP A 6 -12.80 -23.84 3.53
CA ASP A 6 -12.29 -25.03 2.82
C ASP A 6 -11.24 -24.70 1.76
N ILE A 7 -10.37 -23.75 2.08
CA ILE A 7 -9.29 -23.34 1.17
C ILE A 7 -8.24 -24.43 1.07
N SER A 8 -7.94 -24.82 -0.17
CA SER A 8 -6.81 -25.68 -0.49
C SER A 8 -6.10 -25.19 -1.75
N LEU A 9 -4.81 -25.45 -1.84
CA LEU A 9 -4.01 -25.04 -3.01
C LEU A 9 -4.60 -25.57 -4.33
N ARG A 10 -5.15 -26.80 -4.31
CA ARG A 10 -5.80 -27.40 -5.49
C ARG A 10 -7.04 -26.60 -5.90
N LYS A 11 -7.91 -26.29 -4.94
CA LYS A 11 -9.14 -25.53 -5.21
C LYS A 11 -8.85 -24.13 -5.72
N LEU A 12 -7.88 -23.44 -5.12
CA LEU A 12 -7.48 -22.11 -5.58
C LEU A 12 -6.93 -22.10 -7.02
N LYS A 13 -6.18 -23.14 -7.41
CA LYS A 13 -5.71 -23.31 -8.79
C LYS A 13 -6.86 -23.56 -9.76
N GLU A 14 -7.77 -24.47 -9.41
CA GLU A 14 -8.97 -24.75 -10.21
C GLU A 14 -9.84 -23.49 -10.36
N ASP A 15 -10.06 -22.75 -9.28
CA ASP A 15 -10.83 -21.49 -9.30
C ASP A 15 -10.16 -20.43 -10.17
N LEU A 16 -8.83 -20.28 -10.10
CA LEU A 16 -8.08 -19.35 -10.94
C LEU A 16 -8.23 -19.69 -12.43
N ASP A 17 -7.97 -20.94 -12.80
CA ASP A 17 -8.01 -21.38 -14.19
C ASP A 17 -9.43 -21.26 -14.77
N ASN A 18 -10.45 -21.66 -14.00
CA ASN A 18 -11.85 -21.56 -14.42
C ASN A 18 -12.28 -20.10 -14.64
N THR A 19 -11.91 -19.19 -13.71
CA THR A 19 -12.32 -17.79 -13.84
C THR A 19 -11.54 -17.07 -14.96
N ILE A 20 -10.29 -17.44 -15.23
CA ILE A 20 -9.56 -16.96 -16.41
C ILE A 20 -10.30 -17.34 -17.70
N GLU A 21 -10.76 -18.59 -17.80
CA GLU A 21 -11.56 -19.04 -18.97
C GLU A 21 -12.91 -18.32 -19.03
N GLU A 22 -13.57 -18.09 -17.91
CA GLU A 22 -14.80 -17.28 -17.84
C GLU A 22 -14.57 -15.86 -18.39
N CYS A 23 -13.51 -15.18 -17.98
CA CYS A 23 -13.13 -13.87 -18.53
C CYS A 23 -12.92 -13.91 -20.05
N LYS A 24 -12.26 -14.94 -20.57
CA LYS A 24 -12.08 -15.10 -22.04
C LYS A 24 -13.40 -15.30 -22.76
N VAL A 25 -14.33 -16.07 -22.18
CA VAL A 25 -15.68 -16.24 -22.72
C VAL A 25 -16.44 -14.92 -22.72
N LEU A 26 -16.40 -14.15 -21.62
CA LEU A 26 -17.03 -12.83 -21.53
C LEU A 26 -16.48 -11.89 -22.61
N VAL A 27 -15.15 -11.82 -22.75
CA VAL A 27 -14.51 -11.02 -23.82
C VAL A 27 -14.97 -11.45 -25.21
N SER A 28 -15.05 -12.77 -25.49
CA SER A 28 -15.53 -13.30 -26.75
C SER A 28 -17.00 -12.92 -27.01
N ASN A 29 -17.85 -13.02 -25.99
CA ASN A 29 -19.26 -12.63 -26.05
C ASN A 29 -19.42 -11.14 -26.34
N ILE A 30 -18.65 -10.29 -25.67
CA ILE A 30 -18.64 -8.85 -25.95
C ILE A 30 -18.25 -8.58 -27.40
N LYS A 31 -17.19 -9.20 -27.88
CA LYS A 31 -16.70 -8.99 -29.28
C LYS A 31 -17.68 -9.43 -30.36
N SER A 32 -18.45 -10.48 -30.07
CA SER A 32 -19.43 -11.03 -31.04
C SER A 32 -20.83 -10.43 -30.94
N SER A 33 -21.12 -9.69 -29.84
CA SER A 33 -22.46 -9.10 -29.62
C SER A 33 -22.76 -7.98 -30.62
N GLU A 34 -23.99 -7.98 -31.14
CA GLU A 34 -24.54 -6.86 -31.93
C GLU A 34 -25.07 -5.72 -31.04
N ASN A 35 -25.47 -6.05 -29.82
CA ASN A 35 -25.99 -5.08 -28.84
C ASN A 35 -25.08 -5.12 -27.61
N ILE A 36 -24.31 -4.06 -27.40
CA ILE A 36 -23.38 -3.94 -26.28
C ILE A 36 -23.77 -2.78 -25.37
N ASP A 37 -23.70 -2.99 -24.10
CA ASP A 37 -23.89 -1.95 -23.10
C ASP A 37 -22.84 -2.06 -21.97
N LEU A 38 -22.90 -1.15 -20.99
CA LEU A 38 -21.96 -1.11 -19.88
C LEU A 38 -22.06 -2.32 -18.94
N SER A 39 -23.20 -3.01 -18.87
CA SER A 39 -23.35 -4.17 -18.00
C SER A 39 -22.41 -5.31 -18.39
N ASN A 40 -22.12 -5.46 -19.68
CA ASN A 40 -21.17 -6.46 -20.15
C ASN A 40 -19.74 -6.21 -19.67
N PHE A 41 -19.33 -4.95 -19.64
CA PHE A 41 -18.01 -4.57 -19.10
C PHE A 41 -17.98 -4.63 -17.58
N ASN A 42 -19.09 -4.25 -16.90
CA ASN A 42 -19.20 -4.38 -15.46
C ASN A 42 -19.12 -5.85 -15.01
N GLU A 43 -19.75 -6.78 -15.74
CA GLU A 43 -19.64 -8.21 -15.47
C GLU A 43 -18.19 -8.70 -15.62
N LEU A 44 -17.50 -8.29 -16.69
CA LEU A 44 -16.09 -8.64 -16.90
C LEU A 44 -15.18 -8.11 -15.79
N GLU A 45 -15.30 -6.82 -15.46
CA GLU A 45 -14.51 -6.23 -14.35
C GLU A 45 -14.80 -6.87 -13.01
N SER A 46 -16.09 -7.06 -12.69
CA SER A 46 -16.49 -7.71 -11.44
C SER A 46 -15.91 -9.11 -11.31
N THR A 47 -15.88 -9.87 -12.41
CA THR A 47 -15.29 -11.22 -12.44
C THR A 47 -13.79 -11.17 -12.14
N ILE A 48 -13.05 -10.20 -12.71
CA ILE A 48 -11.61 -10.00 -12.47
C ILE A 48 -11.36 -9.57 -11.01
N TYR A 49 -12.13 -8.61 -10.49
CA TYR A 49 -11.99 -8.12 -9.11
C TYR A 49 -12.33 -9.21 -8.08
N ASP A 50 -13.40 -9.97 -8.29
CA ASP A 50 -13.77 -11.08 -7.43
C ASP A 50 -12.67 -12.14 -7.39
N LEU A 51 -12.04 -12.42 -8.51
CA LEU A 51 -10.92 -13.36 -8.59
C LEU A 51 -9.73 -12.88 -7.75
N SER A 52 -9.37 -11.60 -7.88
CA SER A 52 -8.32 -10.99 -7.07
C SER A 52 -8.67 -11.05 -5.58
N GLY A 53 -9.87 -10.65 -5.18
CA GLY A 53 -10.33 -10.69 -3.78
C GLY A 53 -10.38 -12.08 -3.17
N ARG A 54 -10.63 -13.12 -3.98
CA ARG A 54 -10.69 -14.50 -3.49
C ARG A 54 -9.33 -15.20 -3.42
N ILE A 55 -8.46 -14.98 -4.39
CA ILE A 55 -7.24 -15.78 -4.56
C ILE A 55 -5.98 -14.95 -4.23
N ALA A 56 -5.80 -13.77 -4.82
CA ALA A 56 -4.62 -12.95 -4.57
C ALA A 56 -4.53 -12.51 -3.11
N PHE A 57 -5.68 -12.21 -2.47
CA PHE A 57 -5.76 -11.90 -1.04
C PHE A 57 -5.17 -12.97 -0.12
N MET A 58 -5.15 -14.24 -0.55
CA MET A 58 -4.51 -15.31 0.24
C MET A 58 -3.00 -15.11 0.36
N GLY A 59 -2.37 -14.40 -0.56
CA GLY A 59 -0.96 -14.04 -0.50
C GLY A 59 -0.62 -13.22 0.76
N ASP A 60 -1.55 -12.39 1.22
CA ASP A 60 -1.35 -11.50 2.36
C ASP A 60 -1.70 -12.14 3.71
N VAL A 61 -2.68 -13.07 3.74
CA VAL A 61 -3.31 -13.45 5.02
C VAL A 61 -3.25 -14.93 5.37
N HIS A 62 -2.94 -15.82 4.43
CA HIS A 62 -3.04 -17.27 4.71
C HIS A 62 -1.88 -17.77 5.58
N GLN A 63 -2.16 -18.72 6.50
CA GLN A 63 -1.15 -19.27 7.42
C GLN A 63 -0.13 -20.18 6.71
N ASP A 64 -0.57 -20.94 5.70
CA ASP A 64 0.29 -21.83 4.90
C ASP A 64 1.09 -21.00 3.87
N GLU A 65 2.41 -21.08 3.94
CA GLU A 65 3.35 -20.40 3.04
C GLU A 65 3.10 -20.75 1.57
N LYS A 66 2.81 -22.01 1.25
CA LYS A 66 2.55 -22.46 -0.13
C LYS A 66 1.31 -21.81 -0.73
N ILE A 67 0.31 -21.53 0.12
CA ILE A 67 -0.91 -20.83 -0.32
C ILE A 67 -0.60 -19.34 -0.50
N ARG A 68 0.21 -18.73 0.38
CA ARG A 68 0.64 -17.33 0.19
C ARG A 68 1.46 -17.17 -1.09
N ASP A 69 2.42 -18.05 -1.33
CA ASP A 69 3.24 -18.02 -2.56
C ASP A 69 2.36 -18.13 -3.81
N PHE A 70 1.38 -19.04 -3.77
CA PHE A 70 0.43 -19.17 -4.86
C PHE A 70 -0.48 -17.93 -5.01
N GLY A 71 -0.92 -17.31 -3.92
CA GLY A 71 -1.70 -16.07 -3.94
C GLY A 71 -0.93 -14.93 -4.66
N ASN A 72 0.34 -14.79 -4.37
CA ASN A 72 1.22 -13.81 -5.04
C ASN A 72 1.45 -14.14 -6.54
N GLU A 73 1.62 -15.42 -6.87
CA GLU A 73 1.70 -15.86 -8.27
C GLU A 73 0.39 -15.59 -9.02
N ALA A 74 -0.73 -15.86 -8.38
CA ALA A 74 -2.06 -15.64 -8.94
C ALA A 74 -2.34 -14.14 -9.17
N ASP A 75 -1.93 -13.27 -8.23
CA ASP A 75 -2.05 -11.81 -8.39
C ASP A 75 -1.35 -11.35 -9.68
N SER A 76 -0.13 -11.80 -9.92
CA SER A 76 0.60 -11.49 -11.15
C SER A 76 -0.12 -11.99 -12.40
N LYS A 77 -0.73 -13.19 -12.35
CA LYS A 77 -1.50 -13.73 -13.47
C LYS A 77 -2.77 -12.93 -13.75
N ILE A 78 -3.48 -12.53 -12.70
CA ILE A 78 -4.72 -11.73 -12.81
C ILE A 78 -4.40 -10.34 -13.37
N GLN A 79 -3.35 -9.68 -12.89
CA GLN A 79 -2.92 -8.39 -13.41
C GLN A 79 -2.52 -8.48 -14.91
N ASN A 80 -1.80 -9.53 -15.29
CA ASN A 80 -1.46 -9.74 -16.70
C ASN A 80 -2.70 -10.00 -17.56
N LEU A 81 -3.67 -10.80 -17.09
CA LEU A 81 -4.94 -11.01 -17.77
C LEU A 81 -5.68 -9.70 -17.99
N ALA A 82 -5.80 -8.85 -16.98
CA ALA A 82 -6.44 -7.54 -17.08
C ALA A 82 -5.72 -6.67 -18.12
N LEU A 83 -4.38 -6.64 -18.12
CA LEU A 83 -3.59 -5.91 -19.11
C LEU A 83 -3.82 -6.42 -20.53
N GLU A 84 -3.88 -7.74 -20.75
CA GLU A 84 -4.18 -8.32 -22.08
C GLU A 84 -5.58 -7.95 -22.55
N ILE A 85 -6.57 -8.03 -21.68
CA ILE A 85 -7.97 -7.68 -21.96
C ILE A 85 -8.06 -6.21 -22.38
N PHE A 86 -7.52 -5.28 -21.58
CA PHE A 86 -7.58 -3.86 -21.91
C PHE A 86 -6.72 -3.46 -23.11
N LYS A 87 -5.72 -4.26 -23.51
CA LYS A 87 -4.96 -4.06 -24.77
C LYS A 87 -5.68 -4.56 -26.01
N ASP A 88 -6.76 -5.35 -25.88
CA ASP A 88 -7.48 -5.92 -27.03
C ASP A 88 -8.16 -4.84 -27.86
N GLN A 89 -7.74 -4.73 -29.14
CA GLN A 89 -8.21 -3.69 -30.04
C GLN A 89 -9.68 -3.85 -30.45
N ASP A 90 -10.17 -5.10 -30.54
CA ASP A 90 -11.55 -5.36 -30.93
C ASP A 90 -12.50 -5.14 -29.74
N LEU A 91 -12.06 -5.46 -28.54
CA LEU A 91 -12.79 -5.11 -27.31
C LEU A 91 -12.93 -3.57 -27.17
N TYR A 92 -11.84 -2.81 -27.43
CA TYR A 92 -11.89 -1.36 -27.42
C TYR A 92 -12.86 -0.79 -28.47
N LYS A 93 -12.88 -1.35 -29.71
CA LYS A 93 -13.85 -0.95 -30.75
C LYS A 93 -15.29 -1.16 -30.21
N LYS A 94 -15.55 -2.31 -29.60
CA LYS A 94 -16.86 -2.60 -29.03
C LYS A 94 -17.23 -1.64 -27.91
N PHE A 95 -16.31 -1.32 -27.03
CA PHE A 95 -16.52 -0.29 -26.00
C PHE A 95 -16.94 1.05 -26.62
N LYS A 96 -16.35 1.47 -27.75
CA LYS A 96 -16.67 2.73 -28.41
C LYS A 96 -18.05 2.71 -29.13
N GLU A 97 -18.69 1.55 -29.33
CA GLU A 97 -20.05 1.42 -29.85
C GLU A 97 -21.13 1.75 -28.80
N ILE A 98 -20.77 1.78 -27.49
CA ILE A 98 -21.71 2.06 -26.39
C ILE A 98 -22.30 3.46 -26.53
N ARG A 99 -23.64 3.53 -26.51
CA ARG A 99 -24.37 4.81 -26.58
C ARG A 99 -24.37 5.51 -25.22
N THR A 100 -23.76 6.68 -25.15
CA THR A 100 -23.61 7.45 -23.91
C THR A 100 -24.74 8.44 -23.62
N SER A 101 -25.67 8.65 -24.58
CA SER A 101 -26.72 9.68 -24.48
C SER A 101 -27.70 9.46 -23.31
N ASN A 102 -27.98 8.20 -22.97
CA ASN A 102 -29.01 7.83 -22.00
C ASN A 102 -28.44 7.26 -20.68
N LEU A 103 -27.12 7.40 -20.45
CA LEU A 103 -26.50 6.93 -19.23
C LEU A 103 -26.88 7.85 -18.05
N ASP A 104 -27.21 7.25 -16.91
CA ASP A 104 -27.30 7.96 -15.64
C ASP A 104 -25.93 8.44 -15.15
N GLU A 105 -25.85 9.09 -14.01
CA GLU A 105 -24.61 9.68 -13.50
C GLU A 105 -23.57 8.61 -13.13
N GLU A 106 -24.00 7.51 -12.51
CA GLU A 106 -23.15 6.39 -12.12
C GLU A 106 -22.56 5.69 -13.37
N SER A 107 -23.43 5.29 -14.29
CA SER A 107 -23.02 4.66 -15.56
C SER A 107 -22.11 5.55 -16.40
N ARG A 108 -22.35 6.87 -16.37
CA ARG A 108 -21.48 7.84 -17.06
C ARG A 108 -20.11 7.93 -16.42
N THR A 109 -20.04 7.81 -15.11
CA THR A 109 -18.74 7.77 -14.37
C THR A 109 -18.00 6.49 -14.72
N PHE A 110 -18.67 5.36 -14.65
CA PHE A 110 -18.08 4.06 -15.02
C PHE A 110 -17.58 4.04 -16.48
N TYR A 111 -18.37 4.56 -17.43
CA TYR A 111 -17.91 4.69 -18.81
C TYR A 111 -16.62 5.51 -18.93
N LYS A 112 -16.50 6.62 -18.18
CA LYS A 112 -15.29 7.45 -18.20
C LYS A 112 -14.09 6.73 -17.60
N ASP A 113 -14.30 5.97 -16.55
CA ASP A 113 -13.22 5.20 -15.93
C ASP A 113 -12.70 4.11 -16.88
N LEU A 114 -13.60 3.34 -17.49
CA LEU A 114 -13.24 2.38 -18.56
C LEU A 114 -12.51 3.06 -19.73
N GLU A 115 -12.97 4.24 -20.17
CA GLU A 115 -12.30 4.97 -21.26
C GLU A 115 -10.86 5.35 -20.88
N ILE A 116 -10.61 5.68 -19.61
CA ILE A 116 -9.27 5.96 -19.11
C ILE A 116 -8.44 4.68 -19.10
N ASP A 117 -8.99 3.57 -18.61
CA ASP A 117 -8.28 2.29 -18.56
C ASP A 117 -7.87 1.79 -19.94
N PHE A 118 -8.76 1.87 -20.93
CA PHE A 118 -8.41 1.60 -22.32
C PHE A 118 -7.34 2.55 -22.87
N LYS A 119 -7.42 3.85 -22.57
CA LYS A 119 -6.39 4.81 -22.96
C LYS A 119 -5.06 4.48 -22.31
N ASP A 120 -5.05 4.19 -21.01
CA ASP A 120 -3.86 3.82 -20.24
C ASP A 120 -3.22 2.53 -20.75
N ALA A 121 -4.01 1.61 -21.32
CA ALA A 121 -3.52 0.42 -22.03
C ALA A 121 -2.92 0.73 -23.43
N GLY A 122 -2.91 1.99 -23.86
CA GLY A 122 -2.26 2.47 -25.08
C GLY A 122 -3.17 2.68 -26.27
N HIS A 123 -4.51 2.55 -26.11
CA HIS A 123 -5.41 2.84 -27.22
C HIS A 123 -5.36 4.33 -27.60
N GLY A 124 -5.26 4.59 -28.92
CA GLY A 124 -5.06 5.94 -29.47
C GLY A 124 -3.59 6.34 -29.64
N LEU A 125 -2.64 5.54 -29.15
CA LEU A 125 -1.21 5.73 -29.41
C LEU A 125 -0.82 5.11 -30.75
N SER A 126 0.24 5.64 -31.39
CA SER A 126 0.90 4.98 -32.53
C SER A 126 1.59 3.69 -32.07
N ASP A 127 1.84 2.78 -33.01
CA ASP A 127 2.44 1.48 -32.66
C ASP A 127 3.82 1.64 -32.02
N GLU A 128 4.65 2.58 -32.51
CA GLU A 128 5.93 2.93 -31.89
C GLU A 128 5.77 3.37 -30.39
N LYS A 129 4.75 4.18 -30.10
CA LYS A 129 4.47 4.63 -28.72
C LYS A 129 3.92 3.50 -27.84
N LYS A 130 3.16 2.54 -28.42
CA LYS A 130 2.69 1.35 -27.69
C LYS A 130 3.84 0.43 -27.30
N ASP A 131 4.79 0.22 -28.23
CA ASP A 131 5.97 -0.57 -27.95
C ASP A 131 6.78 0.07 -26.81
N ARG A 132 7.00 1.38 -26.88
CA ARG A 132 7.69 2.12 -25.83
C ARG A 132 6.95 2.10 -24.50
N LEU A 133 5.62 2.24 -24.49
CA LEU A 133 4.78 2.10 -23.28
C LEU A 133 4.99 0.73 -22.64
N THR A 134 5.00 -0.33 -23.43
CA THR A 134 5.19 -1.70 -22.94
C THR A 134 6.57 -1.89 -22.30
N GLU A 135 7.63 -1.31 -22.88
CA GLU A 135 8.97 -1.33 -22.28
C GLU A 135 9.01 -0.59 -20.94
N ILE A 136 8.41 0.61 -20.89
CA ILE A 136 8.34 1.42 -19.67
C ILE A 136 7.61 0.67 -18.56
N GLU A 137 6.46 0.06 -18.86
CA GLU A 137 5.66 -0.68 -17.87
C GLU A 137 6.41 -1.88 -17.30
N LYS A 138 7.01 -2.70 -18.16
CA LYS A 138 7.86 -3.83 -17.71
C LYS A 138 8.98 -3.34 -16.79
N LYS A 139 9.68 -2.29 -17.21
CA LYS A 139 10.79 -1.76 -16.42
C LYS A 139 10.33 -1.19 -15.07
N LEU A 140 9.19 -0.50 -15.01
CA LEU A 140 8.63 0.00 -13.76
C LEU A 140 8.22 -1.12 -12.79
N ILE A 141 7.72 -2.25 -13.31
CA ILE A 141 7.43 -3.45 -12.51
C ILE A 141 8.73 -4.00 -11.90
N ASP A 142 9.77 -4.23 -12.72
CA ASP A 142 11.05 -4.76 -12.28
C ASP A 142 11.71 -3.85 -11.24
N LEU A 143 11.67 -2.53 -11.44
CA LEU A 143 12.17 -1.55 -10.48
C LEU A 143 11.40 -1.59 -9.16
N GLY A 144 10.07 -1.74 -9.20
CA GLY A 144 9.22 -1.87 -8.01
C GLY A 144 9.55 -3.12 -7.19
N ILE A 145 9.71 -4.26 -7.85
CA ILE A 145 10.10 -5.52 -7.22
C ILE A 145 11.48 -5.36 -6.58
N SER A 146 12.47 -4.89 -7.34
CA SER A 146 13.84 -4.71 -6.85
C SER A 146 13.92 -3.76 -5.66
N PHE A 147 13.14 -2.66 -5.69
CA PHE A 147 13.06 -1.69 -4.60
C PHE A 147 12.55 -2.34 -3.30
N SER A 148 11.47 -3.10 -3.39
CA SER A 148 10.87 -3.79 -2.24
C SER A 148 11.79 -4.90 -1.71
N GLU A 149 12.40 -5.68 -2.59
CA GLU A 149 13.33 -6.73 -2.21
C GLU A 149 14.57 -6.19 -1.50
N ASN A 150 15.13 -5.07 -1.94
CA ASN A 150 16.30 -4.47 -1.30
C ASN A 150 15.99 -4.08 0.15
N ILE A 151 14.77 -3.54 0.42
CA ILE A 151 14.34 -3.24 1.79
C ILE A 151 14.12 -4.52 2.59
N ALA A 152 13.50 -5.53 2.01
CA ALA A 152 13.23 -6.80 2.70
C ALA A 152 14.51 -7.60 3.01
N LYS A 153 15.52 -7.49 2.15
CA LYS A 153 16.83 -8.14 2.33
C LYS A 153 17.79 -7.35 3.21
N ASP A 154 17.45 -6.11 3.59
CA ASP A 154 18.30 -5.30 4.46
C ASP A 154 18.43 -5.97 5.84
N LYS A 155 19.69 -6.23 6.25
CA LYS A 155 20.04 -6.89 7.50
C LYS A 155 20.76 -5.94 8.45
N THR A 156 20.51 -4.66 8.34
CA THR A 156 21.09 -3.65 9.22
C THR A 156 20.75 -3.97 10.68
N GLU A 157 21.77 -4.04 11.50
CA GLU A 157 21.69 -4.29 12.93
C GLU A 157 22.58 -3.29 13.65
N VAL A 158 22.16 -2.86 14.84
CA VAL A 158 22.95 -1.98 15.71
C VAL A 158 23.13 -2.65 17.06
N LEU A 159 24.32 -2.55 17.60
CA LEU A 159 24.69 -3.16 18.88
C LEU A 159 24.74 -2.10 19.96
N PHE A 160 24.13 -2.38 21.11
CA PHE A 160 24.14 -1.50 22.28
C PHE A 160 24.43 -2.28 23.56
N LEU A 161 25.12 -1.66 24.48
CA LEU A 161 25.25 -2.15 25.85
C LEU A 161 23.95 -1.85 26.61
N GLU A 162 23.74 -2.54 27.72
CA GLU A 162 22.52 -2.38 28.54
C GLU A 162 22.33 -0.93 29.01
N ASP A 163 23.40 -0.24 29.36
CA ASP A 163 23.36 1.17 29.79
C ASP A 163 22.88 2.12 28.68
N GLU A 164 23.08 1.77 27.44
CA GLU A 164 22.63 2.54 26.28
C GLU A 164 21.15 2.30 25.96
N LEU A 165 20.55 1.26 26.54
CA LEU A 165 19.14 0.89 26.39
C LEU A 165 18.29 1.22 27.63
N LYS A 166 18.75 2.13 28.50
CA LYS A 166 18.01 2.59 29.66
C LYS A 166 16.60 3.06 29.28
N GLY A 167 15.62 2.59 30.05
CA GLY A 167 14.20 2.90 29.82
C GLY A 167 13.42 1.73 29.19
N LEU A 168 14.08 0.77 28.57
CA LEU A 168 13.44 -0.48 28.14
C LEU A 168 13.11 -1.35 29.37
N SER A 169 11.95 -1.97 29.36
CA SER A 169 11.54 -2.93 30.38
C SER A 169 12.36 -4.22 30.31
N GLN A 170 12.42 -4.97 31.40
CA GLN A 170 13.09 -6.27 31.43
C GLN A 170 12.49 -7.28 30.41
N ASN A 171 11.21 -7.16 30.10
CA ASN A 171 10.56 -8.00 29.09
C ASN A 171 11.02 -7.62 27.67
N GLU A 172 11.16 -6.34 27.37
CA GLU A 172 11.68 -5.87 26.08
C GLU A 172 13.14 -6.32 25.90
N LEU A 173 13.98 -6.14 26.91
CA LEU A 173 15.37 -6.60 26.87
C LEU A 173 15.49 -8.12 26.68
N LYS A 174 14.64 -8.92 27.31
CA LYS A 174 14.62 -10.38 27.11
C LYS A 174 14.26 -10.82 25.72
N ASN A 175 13.45 -10.03 25.00
CA ASN A 175 13.04 -10.33 23.62
C ASN A 175 14.13 -9.96 22.61
N LEU A 176 15.09 -9.13 22.97
CA LEU A 176 16.21 -8.77 22.11
C LEU A 176 17.24 -9.90 22.03
N ARG A 177 17.77 -10.13 20.85
CA ARG A 177 18.90 -11.04 20.65
C ARG A 177 20.16 -10.46 21.29
N LYS A 178 20.95 -11.33 21.93
CA LYS A 178 22.26 -10.96 22.50
C LYS A 178 23.38 -11.40 21.58
N ASN A 179 24.40 -10.56 21.49
CA ASN A 179 25.69 -10.85 20.89
C ASN A 179 26.77 -10.48 21.91
N ASN A 180 27.31 -11.48 22.61
CA ASN A 180 28.16 -11.32 23.79
C ASN A 180 27.46 -10.46 24.85
N ASP A 181 28.09 -9.37 25.31
CA ASP A 181 27.54 -8.44 26.29
C ASP A 181 26.62 -7.36 25.70
N SER A 182 26.40 -7.38 24.38
CA SER A 182 25.60 -6.39 23.67
C SER A 182 24.23 -6.94 23.27
N PHE A 183 23.23 -6.08 23.27
CA PHE A 183 21.93 -6.34 22.66
C PHE A 183 21.92 -5.92 21.20
N VAL A 184 21.29 -6.73 20.36
CA VAL A 184 21.15 -6.47 18.93
C VAL A 184 19.78 -5.84 18.70
N ILE A 185 19.78 -4.65 18.15
CA ILE A 185 18.57 -3.98 17.64
C ILE A 185 18.53 -4.18 16.14
N THR A 186 17.52 -4.90 15.68
CA THR A 186 17.24 -5.09 14.24
C THR A 186 16.35 -3.97 13.72
N MET A 187 16.17 -3.90 12.40
CA MET A 187 15.25 -2.93 11.79
C MET A 187 13.79 -3.45 11.73
N ALA A 188 13.47 -4.48 12.51
CA ALA A 188 12.09 -4.96 12.69
C ALA A 188 11.30 -4.02 13.61
N TYR A 189 10.03 -3.83 13.31
CA TYR A 189 9.17 -2.91 14.06
C TYR A 189 9.13 -3.14 15.58
N PRO A 190 9.11 -4.37 16.11
CA PRO A 190 9.13 -4.57 17.56
C PRO A 190 10.36 -3.94 18.23
N ASP A 191 11.56 -4.13 17.66
CA ASP A 191 12.81 -3.59 18.19
C ASP A 191 12.85 -2.06 18.09
N ILE A 192 12.48 -1.54 16.89
CA ILE A 192 12.41 -0.10 16.62
C ILE A 192 11.44 0.59 17.58
N ASN A 193 10.23 0.03 17.75
CA ASN A 193 9.21 0.60 18.61
C ASN A 193 9.67 0.62 20.07
N ALA A 194 10.27 -0.47 20.57
CA ALA A 194 10.80 -0.53 21.92
C ALA A 194 11.81 0.59 22.20
N VAL A 195 12.77 0.78 21.29
CA VAL A 195 13.79 1.83 21.43
C VAL A 195 13.18 3.23 21.29
N MET A 196 12.40 3.47 20.23
CA MET A 196 11.89 4.80 19.93
C MET A 196 10.85 5.32 20.93
N GLU A 197 10.12 4.43 21.60
CA GLU A 197 9.08 4.81 22.55
C GLU A 197 9.59 4.81 24.01
N ASN A 198 10.55 3.95 24.35
CA ASN A 198 10.90 3.70 25.73
C ASN A 198 12.36 4.05 26.11
N CYS A 199 13.31 4.04 25.13
CA CYS A 199 14.69 4.31 25.44
C CYS A 199 14.90 5.77 25.86
N SER A 200 15.42 5.99 27.08
CA SER A 200 15.70 7.34 27.58
C SER A 200 16.99 7.95 27.00
N VAL A 201 17.87 7.13 26.45
CA VAL A 201 19.15 7.56 25.88
C VAL A 201 18.91 8.12 24.46
N ARG A 202 19.06 9.45 24.33
CA ARG A 202 18.76 10.17 23.07
C ARG A 202 19.64 9.73 21.92
N THR A 203 20.92 9.52 22.16
CA THR A 203 21.88 9.09 21.12
C THR A 203 21.54 7.71 20.55
N THR A 204 21.04 6.81 21.40
CA THR A 204 20.56 5.49 20.96
C THR A 204 19.38 5.62 20.02
N ARG A 205 18.38 6.45 20.36
CA ARG A 205 17.23 6.72 19.49
C ARG A 205 17.67 7.33 18.15
N GLU A 206 18.60 8.28 18.17
CA GLU A 206 19.14 8.90 16.96
C GLU A 206 19.80 7.87 16.04
N ILE A 207 20.66 7.00 16.59
CA ILE A 207 21.38 5.96 15.82
C ILE A 207 20.37 4.99 15.19
N VAL A 208 19.41 4.51 15.98
CA VAL A 208 18.39 3.55 15.52
C VAL A 208 17.48 4.20 14.48
N TRP A 209 17.05 5.44 14.67
CA TRP A 209 16.24 6.18 13.72
C TRP A 209 16.96 6.37 12.38
N LYS A 210 18.23 6.76 12.42
CA LYS A 210 19.06 6.90 11.21
C LYS A 210 19.26 5.56 10.50
N ALA A 211 19.56 4.50 11.23
CA ALA A 211 19.72 3.17 10.67
C ALA A 211 18.43 2.70 9.97
N PHE A 212 17.29 2.87 10.61
CA PHE A 212 15.99 2.49 10.06
C PHE A 212 15.63 3.26 8.78
N ASN A 213 15.84 4.58 8.77
CA ASN A 213 15.47 5.42 7.63
C ASN A 213 16.48 5.37 6.47
N ASN A 214 17.66 4.80 6.68
CA ASN A 214 18.68 4.64 5.63
C ASN A 214 18.75 3.20 5.06
N ARG A 215 17.79 2.32 5.39
CA ARG A 215 17.76 0.96 4.83
C ARG A 215 17.71 1.00 3.32
N ALA A 216 18.58 0.24 2.69
CA ALA A 216 18.67 0.10 1.24
C ALA A 216 18.76 1.42 0.45
N VAL A 217 19.13 2.55 1.06
CA VAL A 217 19.19 3.86 0.38
C VAL A 217 20.17 3.84 -0.79
N LYS A 218 21.33 3.19 -0.61
CA LYS A 218 22.37 3.11 -1.64
C LYS A 218 21.87 2.37 -2.88
N GLU A 219 21.18 1.25 -2.67
CA GLU A 219 20.64 0.39 -3.72
C GLU A 219 19.39 1.02 -4.37
N ASN A 220 18.56 1.66 -3.58
CA ASN A 220 17.24 2.14 -4.01
C ASN A 220 17.23 3.56 -4.59
N SER A 221 18.22 4.41 -4.29
CA SER A 221 18.25 5.76 -4.86
C SER A 221 18.28 5.76 -6.39
N PRO A 222 19.17 5.00 -7.08
CA PRO A 222 19.17 4.95 -8.54
C PRO A 222 17.88 4.32 -9.11
N ILE A 223 17.28 3.34 -8.41
CA ILE A 223 16.00 2.72 -8.79
C ILE A 223 14.88 3.77 -8.77
N LEU A 224 14.84 4.59 -7.73
CA LEU A 224 13.85 5.66 -7.59
C LEU A 224 14.01 6.71 -8.69
N GLU A 225 15.23 7.15 -8.98
CA GLU A 225 15.52 8.11 -10.03
C GLU A 225 15.06 7.59 -11.40
N GLU A 226 15.40 6.35 -11.74
CA GLU A 226 14.97 5.73 -12.99
C GLU A 226 13.45 5.60 -13.07
N ALA A 227 12.79 5.20 -11.98
CA ALA A 227 11.33 5.10 -11.93
C ALA A 227 10.64 6.47 -12.13
N VAL A 228 11.20 7.54 -11.57
CA VAL A 228 10.69 8.92 -11.77
C VAL A 228 10.82 9.33 -13.25
N HIS A 229 11.97 9.07 -13.88
CA HIS A 229 12.17 9.35 -15.30
C HIS A 229 11.18 8.58 -16.19
N LEU A 230 11.02 7.28 -15.99
CA LEU A 230 10.10 6.45 -16.77
C LEU A 230 8.64 6.88 -16.58
N ARG A 231 8.24 7.23 -15.36
CA ARG A 231 6.90 7.77 -15.08
C ARG A 231 6.65 9.08 -15.83
N ASN A 232 7.63 9.96 -15.86
CA ASN A 232 7.51 11.20 -16.62
C ASN A 232 7.44 10.94 -18.12
N GLU A 233 8.25 10.03 -18.65
CA GLU A 233 8.20 9.63 -20.05
C GLU A 233 6.82 9.02 -20.39
N LYS A 234 6.28 8.14 -19.56
CA LYS A 234 4.92 7.60 -19.72
C LYS A 234 3.88 8.72 -19.81
N ALA A 235 3.94 9.72 -18.94
CA ALA A 235 3.02 10.87 -18.99
C ALA A 235 3.12 11.64 -20.32
N LEU A 236 4.34 11.85 -20.82
CA LEU A 236 4.57 12.50 -22.11
C LEU A 236 4.03 11.70 -23.30
N LEU A 237 4.08 10.36 -23.28
CA LEU A 237 3.48 9.51 -24.33
C LEU A 237 1.97 9.78 -24.48
N PHE A 238 1.29 10.03 -23.36
CA PHE A 238 -0.14 10.36 -23.30
C PHE A 238 -0.45 11.86 -23.48
N GLY A 239 0.56 12.69 -23.72
CA GLY A 239 0.39 14.14 -23.98
C GLY A 239 0.28 15.01 -22.72
N PHE A 240 0.54 14.46 -21.53
CA PHE A 240 0.59 15.22 -20.27
C PHE A 240 2.00 15.81 -20.08
N LYS A 241 2.08 16.97 -19.42
CA LYS A 241 3.37 17.63 -19.14
C LYS A 241 4.12 16.96 -17.98
N THR A 242 3.39 16.39 -17.04
CA THR A 242 3.96 15.78 -15.83
C THR A 242 3.21 14.51 -15.44
N TRP A 243 3.89 13.63 -14.71
CA TRP A 243 3.27 12.46 -14.08
C TRP A 243 2.11 12.83 -13.17
N ALA A 244 2.21 13.94 -12.45
CA ALA A 244 1.14 14.41 -11.56
C ALA A 244 -0.13 14.78 -12.34
N GLU A 245 -0.01 15.48 -13.47
CA GLU A 245 -1.16 15.78 -14.32
C GLU A 245 -1.81 14.50 -14.85
N TYR A 246 -1.01 13.56 -15.35
CA TYR A 246 -1.50 12.27 -15.84
C TYR A 246 -2.25 11.47 -14.75
N ARG A 247 -1.70 11.38 -13.54
CA ARG A 247 -2.31 10.57 -12.46
C ARG A 247 -3.51 11.22 -11.79
N LEU A 248 -3.65 12.54 -11.85
CA LEU A 248 -4.74 13.26 -11.19
C LEU A 248 -6.00 13.43 -12.05
N GLN A 249 -5.95 13.07 -13.35
CA GLN A 249 -7.08 13.27 -14.26
C GLN A 249 -8.39 12.63 -13.78
N ASN A 250 -8.34 11.44 -13.19
CA ASN A 250 -9.47 10.69 -12.64
C ASN A 250 -9.51 10.66 -11.10
N ARG A 251 -8.68 11.46 -10.43
CA ARG A 251 -8.68 11.56 -8.96
C ARG A 251 -9.53 12.74 -8.49
N MET A 252 -10.01 12.71 -7.24
CA MET A 252 -10.84 13.77 -6.66
C MET A 252 -10.22 15.17 -6.82
N ALA A 253 -8.91 15.30 -6.67
CA ALA A 253 -8.21 16.56 -6.80
C ALA A 253 -8.18 17.12 -8.24
N LYS A 254 -8.34 16.29 -9.27
CA LYS A 254 -8.39 16.62 -10.70
C LYS A 254 -7.12 17.25 -11.28
N SER A 255 -6.35 18.02 -10.53
CA SER A 255 -5.18 18.71 -11.03
C SER A 255 -4.12 18.96 -9.95
N PRO A 256 -2.82 19.07 -10.34
CA PRO A 256 -1.75 19.46 -9.41
C PRO A 256 -2.03 20.82 -8.75
N LYS A 257 -2.62 21.76 -9.48
CA LYS A 257 -2.97 23.08 -8.95
C LYS A 257 -3.92 22.99 -7.75
N ASN A 258 -4.95 22.13 -7.83
CA ASN A 258 -5.89 21.94 -6.72
C ASN A 258 -5.20 21.34 -5.50
N VAL A 259 -4.27 20.39 -5.70
CA VAL A 259 -3.45 19.81 -4.62
C VAL A 259 -2.59 20.91 -3.96
N VAL A 260 -1.89 21.71 -4.75
CA VAL A 260 -1.05 22.79 -4.23
C VAL A 260 -1.90 23.80 -3.45
N SER A 261 -3.02 24.25 -4.01
CA SER A 261 -3.90 25.21 -3.33
C SER A 261 -4.46 24.67 -2.00
N MET A 262 -4.77 23.38 -1.93
CA MET A 262 -5.17 22.72 -0.68
C MET A 262 -4.04 22.80 0.35
N TYR A 263 -2.81 22.43 -0.02
CA TYR A 263 -1.66 22.49 0.89
C TYR A 263 -1.32 23.92 1.31
N GLU A 264 -1.35 24.89 0.39
CA GLU A 264 -1.12 26.31 0.71
C GLU A 264 -2.10 26.82 1.78
N SER A 265 -3.35 26.35 1.75
CA SER A 265 -4.35 26.71 2.76
C SER A 265 -4.18 25.97 4.09
N LEU A 266 -3.64 24.75 4.06
CA LEU A 266 -3.56 23.84 5.20
C LEU A 266 -2.26 23.98 5.98
N ILE A 267 -1.12 24.10 5.28
CA ILE A 267 0.22 24.12 5.89
C ILE A 267 0.36 25.18 6.99
N PRO A 268 -0.08 26.44 6.82
CA PRO A 268 0.07 27.44 7.89
C PRO A 268 -0.70 27.08 9.17
N LYS A 269 -1.85 26.41 9.03
CA LYS A 269 -2.66 25.96 10.17
C LYS A 269 -1.99 24.79 10.89
N LEU A 270 -1.46 23.83 10.11
CA LEU A 270 -0.71 22.69 10.66
C LEU A 270 0.58 23.12 11.33
N GLN A 271 1.31 24.06 10.76
CA GLN A 271 2.53 24.60 11.38
C GLN A 271 2.23 25.22 12.74
N LYS A 272 1.16 26.03 12.83
CA LYS A 272 0.75 26.62 14.10
C LYS A 272 0.34 25.57 15.13
N ALA A 273 -0.39 24.53 14.72
CA ALA A 273 -0.76 23.43 15.61
C ALA A 273 0.48 22.65 16.06
N ALA A 274 1.39 22.34 15.15
CA ALA A 274 2.64 21.66 15.46
C ALA A 274 3.56 22.43 16.42
N GLU A 275 3.57 23.77 16.33
CA GLU A 275 4.29 24.61 17.30
C GLU A 275 3.69 24.49 18.71
N VAL A 276 2.36 24.46 18.82
CA VAL A 276 1.69 24.27 20.13
C VAL A 276 2.02 22.89 20.70
N GLU A 277 1.82 21.83 19.91
CA GLU A 277 2.14 20.45 20.33
C GLU A 277 3.62 20.29 20.69
N LYS A 278 4.51 20.90 19.92
CA LYS A 278 5.94 20.87 20.21
C LYS A 278 6.28 21.54 21.53
N ASN A 279 5.62 22.65 21.86
CA ASN A 279 5.78 23.35 23.14
C ASN A 279 5.24 22.51 24.31
N GLU A 280 4.13 21.80 24.11
CA GLU A 280 3.57 20.90 25.13
C GLU A 280 4.50 19.71 25.41
N LEU A 281 5.14 19.15 24.38
CA LEU A 281 6.11 18.05 24.53
C LEU A 281 7.42 18.47 25.19
N ALA A 282 7.79 19.73 25.14
CA ALA A 282 9.08 20.23 25.64
C ALA A 282 9.14 20.46 27.17
N ILE A 283 8.08 20.19 27.90
CA ILE A 283 7.92 20.58 29.34
C ILE A 283 8.93 19.95 30.30
N ASP A 284 9.63 18.87 29.92
CA ASP A 284 10.48 18.09 30.86
C ASP A 284 11.99 18.10 30.59
N ASN A 285 12.62 19.19 30.14
CA ASN A 285 14.09 19.36 30.07
C ASN A 285 14.78 19.42 28.70
N ILE A 286 14.06 19.55 27.60
CA ILE A 286 14.67 19.85 26.30
C ILE A 286 14.06 21.16 25.78
N GLU A 287 14.91 22.08 25.35
CA GLU A 287 14.42 23.29 24.70
C GLU A 287 13.64 22.91 23.42
N VAL A 288 12.51 23.58 23.20
CA VAL A 288 11.58 23.34 22.07
C VAL A 288 12.30 23.29 20.73
N THR A 289 13.38 24.10 20.60
CA THR A 289 14.19 24.20 19.39
C THR A 289 14.96 22.93 19.06
N ASP A 290 15.22 22.06 20.04
CA ASP A 290 16.10 20.90 19.91
C ASP A 290 15.38 19.56 19.73
N ILE A 291 14.04 19.56 19.66
CA ILE A 291 13.27 18.34 19.40
C ILE A 291 13.54 17.85 17.97
N ALA A 292 14.16 16.70 17.88
CA ALA A 292 14.47 16.02 16.60
C ALA A 292 13.44 14.90 16.29
N PRO A 293 13.39 14.40 15.05
CA PRO A 293 12.45 13.33 14.68
C PRO A 293 12.52 12.08 15.55
N TRP A 294 13.70 11.72 16.05
CA TRP A 294 13.91 10.59 16.96
C TRP A 294 13.45 10.83 18.40
N ASP A 295 13.07 12.07 18.77
CA ASP A 295 12.55 12.39 20.09
C ASP A 295 11.03 12.33 20.18
N ILE A 296 10.33 12.54 19.07
CA ILE A 296 8.87 12.72 19.02
C ILE A 296 8.13 11.51 19.64
N ARG A 297 8.45 10.28 19.20
CA ARG A 297 7.76 9.07 19.68
C ARG A 297 8.01 8.84 21.18
N TYR A 298 9.22 9.12 21.65
CA TYR A 298 9.58 9.03 23.06
C TYR A 298 8.75 10.00 23.91
N PHE A 299 8.66 11.27 23.51
CA PHE A 299 7.88 12.25 24.26
C PHE A 299 6.39 11.95 24.24
N ILE A 300 5.82 11.57 23.11
CA ILE A 300 4.42 11.13 23.02
C ILE A 300 4.15 9.94 23.95
N SER A 301 5.06 8.98 24.01
CA SER A 301 4.95 7.84 24.93
C SER A 301 4.97 8.29 26.39
N LYS A 302 5.85 9.23 26.77
CA LYS A 302 5.92 9.78 28.11
C LYS A 302 4.66 10.56 28.50
N GLU A 303 4.14 11.41 27.61
CA GLU A 303 2.90 12.15 27.87
C GLU A 303 1.70 11.20 28.04
N ARG A 304 1.58 10.19 27.20
CA ARG A 304 0.55 9.14 27.37
C ARG A 304 0.64 8.45 28.72
N SER A 305 1.86 8.18 29.20
CA SER A 305 2.08 7.55 30.51
C SER A 305 1.69 8.45 31.69
N LYS A 306 1.75 9.78 31.52
CA LYS A 306 1.27 10.74 32.55
C LYS A 306 -0.26 10.76 32.65
N VAL A 307 -0.96 10.67 31.51
CA VAL A 307 -2.42 10.69 31.46
C VAL A 307 -3.03 9.34 31.85
N SER A 308 -2.39 8.24 31.50
CA SER A 308 -2.81 6.89 31.85
C SER A 308 -2.09 6.41 33.12
N SER A 309 -2.80 6.32 34.21
CA SER A 309 -2.30 5.71 35.46
C SER A 309 -2.09 4.19 35.37
N ILE A 310 -2.48 3.59 34.24
CA ILE A 310 -2.42 2.14 33.99
C ILE A 310 -1.34 1.88 32.96
N GLU A 311 -0.34 1.08 33.33
CA GLU A 311 0.67 0.64 32.38
C GLU A 311 0.07 -0.24 31.26
N ASN A 312 0.56 -0.07 30.03
CA ASN A 312 0.14 -0.88 28.87
C ASN A 312 0.27 -2.40 29.12
N SER A 313 1.25 -2.81 29.94
CA SER A 313 1.46 -4.20 30.35
C SER A 313 0.30 -4.74 31.22
N GLU A 314 -0.33 -3.88 32.00
CA GLU A 314 -1.51 -4.21 32.81
C GLU A 314 -2.78 -4.25 31.95
N LEU A 315 -2.97 -3.25 31.08
CA LEU A 315 -4.11 -3.21 30.17
C LEU A 315 -4.19 -4.47 29.28
N LYS A 316 -3.07 -4.96 28.77
CA LYS A 316 -3.02 -6.19 27.95
C LYS A 316 -3.66 -7.41 28.63
N LYS A 317 -3.69 -7.48 29.94
CA LYS A 317 -4.29 -8.60 30.69
C LYS A 317 -5.82 -8.64 30.57
N PHE A 318 -6.45 -7.49 30.24
CA PHE A 318 -7.90 -7.35 30.12
C PHE A 318 -8.39 -7.52 28.68
N PHE A 319 -7.49 -7.51 27.70
CA PHE A 319 -7.80 -7.64 26.28
C PHE A 319 -7.40 -9.01 25.75
N TYR A 320 -8.18 -10.02 26.13
CA TYR A 320 -7.96 -11.37 25.61
C TYR A 320 -8.33 -11.40 24.14
N ILE A 321 -7.42 -11.80 23.26
CA ILE A 321 -7.60 -11.70 21.81
C ILE A 321 -8.89 -12.39 21.29
N HIS A 322 -9.25 -13.51 21.93
CA HIS A 322 -10.48 -14.23 21.60
C HIS A 322 -11.73 -13.39 21.89
N ASP A 323 -11.80 -12.78 23.06
CA ASP A 323 -12.94 -11.97 23.50
C ASP A 323 -13.04 -10.70 22.66
N VAL A 324 -11.89 -10.03 22.42
CA VAL A 324 -11.82 -8.83 21.55
C VAL A 324 -12.32 -9.14 20.15
N LYS A 325 -11.91 -10.27 19.55
CA LYS A 325 -12.40 -10.66 18.22
C LYS A 325 -13.90 -10.94 18.22
N THR A 326 -14.38 -11.66 19.23
CA THR A 326 -15.82 -12.00 19.34
C THR A 326 -16.66 -10.74 19.46
N GLU A 327 -16.28 -9.81 20.35
CA GLU A 327 -17.03 -8.57 20.53
C GLU A 327 -16.90 -7.64 19.33
N MET A 328 -15.75 -7.59 18.65
CA MET A 328 -15.58 -6.85 17.40
C MET A 328 -16.56 -7.35 16.32
N PHE A 329 -16.70 -8.66 16.14
CA PHE A 329 -17.63 -9.21 15.16
C PHE A 329 -19.09 -8.91 15.53
N LYS A 330 -19.47 -8.97 16.82
CA LYS A 330 -20.81 -8.55 17.26
C LYS A 330 -21.09 -7.09 16.93
N VAL A 331 -20.15 -6.20 17.18
CA VAL A 331 -20.30 -4.77 16.80
C VAL A 331 -20.47 -4.62 15.30
N CYS A 332 -19.70 -5.36 14.50
CA CYS A 332 -19.85 -5.34 13.04
C CYS A 332 -21.25 -5.86 12.60
N GLU A 333 -21.72 -6.94 13.22
CA GLU A 333 -23.06 -7.49 12.97
C GLU A 333 -24.15 -6.45 13.32
N GLU A 334 -24.06 -5.82 14.50
CA GLU A 334 -25.05 -4.82 14.95
C GLU A 334 -25.06 -3.53 14.11
N VAL A 335 -23.88 -3.08 13.64
CA VAL A 335 -23.75 -1.79 12.92
C VAL A 335 -23.97 -1.93 11.43
N PHE A 336 -23.52 -3.03 10.84
CA PHE A 336 -23.49 -3.23 9.39
C PHE A 336 -24.45 -4.33 8.90
N ASP A 337 -25.14 -5.02 9.82
CA ASP A 337 -26.07 -6.14 9.50
C ASP A 337 -25.39 -7.24 8.66
N LEU A 338 -24.15 -7.61 9.04
CA LEU A 338 -23.27 -8.56 8.33
C LEU A 338 -23.41 -9.99 8.85
#